data_e3f9e09b8ecc1379f193a50113dff8b8
#
_entry.id   e3f9e09b8ecc1379f193a50113dff8b8
#
_cell.length_a   1.000
_cell.length_b   1.000
_cell.length_c   1.000
_cell.angle_alpha   90.00
_cell.angle_beta   90.00
_cell.angle_gamma   90.00
#
_symmetry.space_group_name_H-M   'P 1'
#
loop_
_entity.id
_entity.type
_entity.pdbx_description
1 polymer ?
#
loop_
_entity_poly.entity_id
_entity_poly.type
_entity_poly.pdbx_seq_one_letter_code
_entity_poly.pdbx_strand_id
1 'polypeptide(L)'
;VKEFPPEATVDMMTGAGGRKPWDFSGLKGKVNQRGGGGYYLCSDCNNNTGSWYISEYAKLANTFHHIITTNEMELGNTCSFHLKDVFPLRILKAIMIMYCDINNGCMGDDQLREFLLDKESRNFDSEKYKLYIYMASRGMRRISGISAMFIEGIGIVMTSEIGSYPVGTILCIDKPEAYTPPGLLLNSFAEYGYDDKCNVDICGIPYLEINTLFPVDFRSKDAFISVPADTE
;
A
#
# COMPACT_ATOMS: atom_id res chain seq x y z
N VAL A 1 17.63 -3.29 7.21
CA VAL A 1 16.55 -3.00 8.17
C VAL A 1 16.98 -3.49 9.53
N LYS A 2 16.66 -2.74 10.57
CA LYS A 2 16.94 -3.13 11.96
C LYS A 2 15.62 -3.57 12.60
N GLU A 3 15.57 -4.83 13.04
CA GLU A 3 14.41 -5.39 13.73
C GLU A 3 14.56 -5.21 15.24
N PHE A 4 13.52 -4.78 15.90
CA PHE A 4 13.46 -4.59 17.34
C PHE A 4 12.57 -5.65 17.99
N PRO A 5 12.83 -6.03 19.25
CA PRO A 5 11.99 -6.96 19.97
C PRO A 5 10.58 -6.37 20.20
N PRO A 6 9.53 -7.23 20.35
CA PRO A 6 8.15 -6.78 20.52
C PRO A 6 7.94 -5.79 21.67
N GLU A 7 8.64 -5.99 22.79
CA GLU A 7 8.55 -5.10 23.96
C GLU A 7 8.99 -3.67 23.62
N ALA A 8 10.08 -3.52 22.85
CA ALA A 8 10.56 -2.21 22.42
C ALA A 8 9.55 -1.52 21.48
N THR A 9 8.83 -2.30 20.69
CA THR A 9 7.76 -1.79 19.82
C THR A 9 6.59 -1.28 20.67
N VAL A 10 6.17 -2.02 21.70
CA VAL A 10 5.10 -1.59 22.63
C VAL A 10 5.52 -0.30 23.35
N ASP A 11 6.75 -0.20 23.85
CA ASP A 11 7.23 1.00 24.51
C ASP A 11 7.20 2.24 23.60
N MET A 12 7.55 2.07 22.33
CA MET A 12 7.46 3.15 21.34
C MET A 12 6.02 3.54 21.04
N MET A 13 5.07 2.57 21.00
CA MET A 13 3.67 2.82 20.76
C MET A 13 2.99 3.55 21.91
N THR A 14 3.30 3.13 23.12
CA THR A 14 2.65 3.66 24.33
C THR A 14 3.31 4.93 24.85
N GLY A 15 4.48 5.31 24.31
CA GLY A 15 5.27 6.41 24.83
C GLY A 15 5.80 6.13 26.25
N ALA A 16 5.90 4.85 26.62
CA ALA A 16 6.41 4.47 27.95
C ALA A 16 7.79 5.08 28.20
N GLY A 17 7.95 5.70 29.38
CA GLY A 17 9.18 6.40 29.73
C GLY A 17 9.42 7.72 28.99
N GLY A 18 8.40 8.30 28.31
CA GLY A 18 8.52 9.56 27.58
C GLY A 18 9.28 9.41 26.24
N ARG A 19 9.47 8.20 25.76
CA ARG A 19 10.14 7.93 24.48
C ARG A 19 9.27 8.36 23.30
N LYS A 20 9.87 9.06 22.37
CA LYS A 20 9.18 9.44 21.11
C LYS A 20 9.16 8.22 20.16
N PRO A 21 8.13 8.07 19.30
CA PRO A 21 8.00 6.94 18.37
C PRO A 21 9.19 6.73 17.43
N TRP A 22 9.98 7.76 17.19
CA TRP A 22 11.17 7.73 16.33
C TRP A 22 12.49 7.66 17.09
N ASP A 23 12.46 7.60 18.43
CA ASP A 23 13.67 7.51 19.24
C ASP A 23 14.06 6.05 19.46
N PHE A 24 14.99 5.58 18.63
CA PHE A 24 15.56 4.23 18.68
C PHE A 24 16.84 4.16 19.52
N SER A 25 17.20 5.24 20.23
CA SER A 25 18.43 5.28 21.04
C SER A 25 18.39 4.24 22.15
N GLY A 26 19.50 3.52 22.32
CA GLY A 26 19.64 2.48 23.35
C GLY A 26 18.89 1.17 23.09
N LEU A 27 18.07 1.08 22.04
CA LEU A 27 17.37 -0.17 21.69
C LEU A 27 18.34 -1.16 21.03
N LYS A 28 18.36 -2.37 21.57
CA LYS A 28 19.07 -3.49 20.95
C LYS A 28 18.17 -4.07 19.85
N GLY A 29 18.64 -4.08 18.63
CA GLY A 29 17.93 -4.64 17.50
C GLY A 29 18.85 -5.49 16.63
N LYS A 30 18.30 -6.49 15.96
CA LYS A 30 19.00 -7.33 15.00
C LYS A 30 19.00 -6.65 13.64
N VAL A 31 20.16 -6.56 13.01
CA VAL A 31 20.26 -6.05 11.63
C VAL A 31 19.86 -7.17 10.66
N ASN A 32 18.79 -6.97 9.93
CA ASN A 32 18.39 -7.84 8.85
C ASN A 32 18.94 -7.28 7.53
N GLN A 33 19.98 -7.92 7.01
CA GLN A 33 20.66 -7.46 5.78
C GLN A 33 19.80 -7.63 4.51
N ARG A 34 18.77 -8.50 4.56
CA ARG A 34 17.83 -8.75 3.45
C ARG A 34 16.61 -7.82 3.46
N GLY A 35 16.57 -6.85 4.35
CA GLY A 35 15.40 -5.98 4.52
C GLY A 35 14.28 -6.65 5.34
N GLY A 36 13.07 -6.14 5.25
CA GLY A 36 11.86 -6.69 5.91
C GLY A 36 11.17 -7.80 5.09
N GLY A 37 11.84 -8.36 4.09
CA GLY A 37 11.27 -9.42 3.25
C GLY A 37 11.19 -10.76 3.97
N GLY A 38 10.10 -11.49 3.76
CA GLY A 38 9.89 -12.85 4.20
C GLY A 38 9.77 -13.83 3.02
N TYR A 39 9.80 -15.12 3.31
CA TYR A 39 9.58 -16.17 2.31
C TYR A 39 8.08 -16.56 2.29
N TYR A 40 7.24 -15.69 1.74
CA TYR A 40 5.79 -15.91 1.69
C TYR A 40 5.32 -16.50 0.36
N LEU A 41 6.11 -16.32 -0.71
CA LEU A 41 5.90 -16.94 -2.00
C LEU A 41 7.01 -17.95 -2.28
N CYS A 42 6.68 -19.09 -2.89
CA CYS A 42 7.70 -19.97 -3.45
C CYS A 42 8.43 -19.28 -4.61
N SER A 43 9.64 -19.77 -4.96
CA SER A 43 10.45 -19.18 -6.02
C SER A 43 9.69 -19.08 -7.34
N ASP A 44 8.92 -20.11 -7.70
CA ASP A 44 8.18 -20.16 -8.95
C ASP A 44 7.01 -19.16 -8.94
N CYS A 45 6.25 -19.08 -7.84
CA CYS A 45 5.18 -18.09 -7.68
C CYS A 45 5.75 -16.68 -7.77
N ASN A 46 6.83 -16.39 -7.06
CA ASN A 46 7.45 -15.05 -7.05
C ASN A 46 8.00 -14.67 -8.44
N ASN A 47 8.68 -15.60 -9.13
CA ASN A 47 9.23 -15.34 -10.45
C ASN A 47 8.12 -15.13 -11.49
N ASN A 48 7.09 -15.98 -11.47
CA ASN A 48 5.98 -15.90 -12.41
C ASN A 48 5.20 -14.58 -12.21
N THR A 49 4.74 -14.31 -11.00
CA THR A 49 3.94 -13.11 -10.72
C THR A 49 4.74 -11.83 -10.93
N GLY A 50 6.03 -11.83 -10.58
CA GLY A 50 6.93 -10.73 -10.87
C GLY A 50 7.07 -10.46 -12.38
N SER A 51 7.25 -11.50 -13.18
CA SER A 51 7.37 -11.35 -14.64
C SER A 51 6.05 -10.95 -15.30
N TRP A 52 4.91 -11.38 -14.77
CA TRP A 52 3.59 -11.14 -15.37
C TRP A 52 3.04 -9.73 -15.07
N TYR A 53 3.31 -9.18 -13.88
CA TYR A 53 2.53 -8.04 -13.40
C TYR A 53 3.35 -6.80 -13.04
N ILE A 54 4.59 -6.96 -12.51
CA ILE A 54 5.29 -5.86 -11.86
C ILE A 54 5.65 -4.70 -12.82
N SER A 55 5.86 -5.00 -14.10
CA SER A 55 6.16 -3.97 -15.10
C SER A 55 5.04 -2.95 -15.25
N GLU A 56 3.78 -3.38 -15.12
CA GLU A 56 2.63 -2.48 -15.25
C GLU A 56 2.45 -1.59 -14.00
N TYR A 57 2.72 -2.14 -12.81
CA TYR A 57 2.80 -1.32 -11.60
C TYR A 57 3.93 -0.28 -11.69
N ALA A 58 5.08 -0.64 -12.24
CA ALA A 58 6.19 0.30 -12.43
C ALA A 58 5.82 1.43 -13.40
N LYS A 59 5.08 1.15 -14.49
CA LYS A 59 4.55 2.19 -15.39
C LYS A 59 3.60 3.14 -14.67
N LEU A 60 2.67 2.60 -13.87
CA LEU A 60 1.76 3.39 -13.05
C LEU A 60 2.51 4.31 -12.09
N ALA A 61 3.49 3.77 -11.36
CA ALA A 61 4.32 4.52 -10.43
C ALA A 61 5.11 5.64 -11.14
N ASN A 62 5.69 5.36 -12.31
CA ASN A 62 6.38 6.37 -13.11
C ASN A 62 5.44 7.46 -13.62
N THR A 63 4.21 7.10 -13.99
CA THR A 63 3.21 8.09 -14.40
C THR A 63 2.83 9.00 -13.23
N PHE A 64 2.58 8.45 -12.04
CA PHE A 64 2.29 9.25 -10.85
C PHE A 64 3.46 10.17 -10.49
N HIS A 65 4.70 9.63 -10.50
CA HIS A 65 5.89 10.43 -10.29
C HIS A 65 5.98 11.62 -11.26
N HIS A 66 5.76 11.36 -12.55
CA HIS A 66 5.79 12.41 -13.56
C HIS A 66 4.72 13.48 -13.32
N ILE A 67 3.47 13.06 -13.05
CA ILE A 67 2.37 14.00 -12.78
C ILE A 67 2.68 14.88 -11.56
N ILE A 68 3.09 14.27 -10.44
CA ILE A 68 3.40 15.00 -9.21
C ILE A 68 4.51 16.03 -9.43
N THR A 69 5.57 15.65 -10.17
CA THR A 69 6.73 16.51 -10.36
C THR A 69 6.53 17.59 -11.42
N THR A 70 5.74 17.31 -12.47
CA THR A 70 5.53 18.24 -13.58
C THR A 70 4.46 19.28 -13.26
N ASN A 71 3.43 18.88 -12.50
CA ASN A 71 2.29 19.78 -12.20
C ASN A 71 2.43 20.48 -10.84
N GLU A 72 3.57 20.32 -10.15
CA GLU A 72 3.79 20.91 -8.81
C GLU A 72 2.60 20.71 -7.88
N MET A 73 2.11 19.47 -7.82
CA MET A 73 0.88 19.17 -7.07
C MET A 73 1.01 19.48 -5.58
N GLU A 74 0.01 20.16 -5.05
CA GLU A 74 -0.13 20.42 -3.62
C GLU A 74 -0.89 19.30 -2.91
N LEU A 75 -0.54 19.05 -1.65
CA LEU A 75 -1.22 18.06 -0.81
C LEU A 75 -2.71 18.36 -0.67
N GLY A 76 -3.52 17.32 -0.72
CA GLY A 76 -4.97 17.42 -0.65
C GLY A 76 -5.66 17.70 -1.99
N ASN A 77 -4.91 18.10 -3.01
CA ASN A 77 -5.47 18.28 -4.35
C ASN A 77 -5.76 16.94 -5.01
N THR A 78 -6.67 16.96 -5.96
CA THR A 78 -6.98 15.82 -6.83
C THR A 78 -6.58 16.13 -8.25
N CYS A 79 -6.24 15.10 -9.02
CA CYS A 79 -6.05 15.27 -10.46
C CYS A 79 -6.77 14.19 -11.27
N SER A 80 -6.94 14.46 -12.55
CA SER A 80 -7.49 13.50 -13.52
C SER A 80 -6.57 13.43 -14.72
N PHE A 81 -6.33 12.23 -15.21
CA PHE A 81 -5.44 11.99 -16.35
C PHE A 81 -5.76 10.67 -17.05
N HIS A 82 -5.20 10.48 -18.22
CA HIS A 82 -5.32 9.25 -18.97
C HIS A 82 -4.07 8.38 -18.77
N LEU A 83 -4.26 7.17 -18.24
CA LEU A 83 -3.26 6.11 -18.30
C LEU A 83 -3.29 5.52 -19.70
N LYS A 84 -2.20 5.68 -20.44
CA LYS A 84 -2.10 5.19 -21.82
C LYS A 84 -1.40 3.84 -21.89
N ASP A 85 -1.87 2.98 -22.78
CA ASP A 85 -1.22 1.72 -23.13
C ASP A 85 -0.93 0.82 -21.92
N VAL A 86 -1.86 0.70 -20.99
CA VAL A 86 -1.74 -0.11 -19.76
C VAL A 86 -2.57 -1.39 -19.84
N PHE A 87 -2.21 -2.34 -18.99
CA PHE A 87 -2.95 -3.57 -18.75
C PHE A 87 -3.55 -3.53 -17.33
N PRO A 88 -4.82 -3.10 -17.15
CA PRO A 88 -5.39 -2.82 -15.83
C PRO A 88 -5.37 -4.03 -14.89
N LEU A 89 -5.73 -5.22 -15.38
CA LEU A 89 -5.71 -6.45 -14.58
C LEU A 89 -4.32 -6.73 -14.00
N ARG A 90 -3.26 -6.49 -14.78
CA ARG A 90 -1.88 -6.70 -14.31
C ARG A 90 -1.51 -5.72 -13.20
N ILE A 91 -1.98 -4.48 -13.27
CA ILE A 91 -1.79 -3.48 -12.19
C ILE A 91 -2.48 -3.96 -10.90
N LEU A 92 -3.75 -4.36 -10.98
CA LEU A 92 -4.50 -4.85 -9.84
C LEU A 92 -3.80 -6.06 -9.18
N LYS A 93 -3.42 -7.05 -9.99
CA LYS A 93 -2.74 -8.26 -9.50
C LYS A 93 -1.37 -7.95 -8.89
N ALA A 94 -0.60 -7.03 -9.48
CA ALA A 94 0.69 -6.60 -8.91
C ALA A 94 0.52 -6.04 -7.50
N ILE A 95 -0.48 -5.17 -7.30
CA ILE A 95 -0.75 -4.58 -5.99
C ILE A 95 -1.25 -5.63 -5.01
N MET A 96 -2.16 -6.51 -5.42
CA MET A 96 -2.69 -7.56 -4.54
C MET A 96 -1.62 -8.57 -4.10
N ILE A 97 -0.62 -8.87 -4.94
CA ILE A 97 0.53 -9.69 -4.54
C ILE A 97 1.35 -9.02 -3.45
N MET A 98 1.58 -7.70 -3.54
CA MET A 98 2.27 -6.96 -2.47
C MET A 98 1.50 -7.06 -1.14
N TYR A 99 0.17 -7.06 -1.18
CA TYR A 99 -0.65 -7.31 0.01
C TYR A 99 -0.53 -8.73 0.54
N CYS A 100 -0.44 -9.73 -0.32
CA CYS A 100 -0.16 -11.10 0.11
C CYS A 100 1.20 -11.20 0.81
N ASP A 101 2.22 -10.52 0.29
CA ASP A 101 3.56 -10.52 0.89
C ASP A 101 3.57 -9.92 2.30
N ILE A 102 2.96 -8.75 2.50
CA ILE A 102 2.98 -8.08 3.81
C ILE A 102 2.05 -8.73 4.84
N ASN A 103 1.09 -9.56 4.40
CA ASN A 103 0.12 -10.26 5.25
C ASN A 103 0.41 -11.76 5.39
N ASN A 104 1.65 -12.19 5.13
CA ASN A 104 2.09 -13.59 5.28
C ASN A 104 1.32 -14.58 4.38
N GLY A 105 1.09 -14.20 3.13
CA GLY A 105 0.37 -15.00 2.13
C GLY A 105 -0.97 -14.38 1.75
N CYS A 106 -1.80 -15.14 1.03
CA CYS A 106 -3.09 -14.66 0.53
C CYS A 106 -4.19 -14.66 1.61
N MET A 107 -3.84 -14.31 2.84
CA MET A 107 -4.78 -14.14 3.96
C MET A 107 -5.69 -15.36 4.22
N GLY A 108 -5.20 -16.56 3.87
CA GLY A 108 -5.98 -17.80 3.99
C GLY A 108 -7.11 -17.92 2.96
N ASP A 109 -7.12 -17.09 1.91
CA ASP A 109 -8.15 -17.04 0.89
C ASP A 109 -7.66 -17.78 -0.38
N ASP A 110 -8.19 -18.98 -0.62
CA ASP A 110 -7.84 -19.79 -1.78
C ASP A 110 -8.33 -19.16 -3.09
N GLN A 111 -9.48 -18.48 -3.10
CA GLN A 111 -9.99 -17.78 -4.28
C GLN A 111 -9.05 -16.63 -4.69
N LEU A 112 -8.60 -15.84 -3.72
CA LEU A 112 -7.60 -14.79 -3.98
C LEU A 112 -6.30 -15.39 -4.50
N ARG A 113 -5.85 -16.51 -3.91
CA ARG A 113 -4.65 -17.20 -4.36
C ARG A 113 -4.78 -17.68 -5.81
N GLU A 114 -5.88 -18.31 -6.17
CA GLU A 114 -6.16 -18.77 -7.54
C GLU A 114 -6.24 -17.59 -8.52
N PHE A 115 -6.93 -16.50 -8.13
CA PHE A 115 -6.97 -15.27 -8.93
C PHE A 115 -5.55 -14.75 -9.26
N LEU A 116 -4.63 -14.79 -8.32
CA LEU A 116 -3.27 -14.26 -8.49
C LEU A 116 -2.34 -15.19 -9.25
N LEU A 117 -2.50 -16.51 -9.11
CA LEU A 117 -1.64 -17.52 -9.73
C LEU A 117 -2.09 -17.93 -11.14
N ASP A 118 -3.33 -17.72 -11.50
CA ASP A 118 -3.81 -17.83 -12.87
C ASP A 118 -3.85 -16.44 -13.50
N LYS A 119 -2.90 -16.17 -14.42
CA LYS A 119 -2.80 -14.84 -15.05
C LYS A 119 -4.06 -14.41 -15.80
N GLU A 120 -4.83 -15.37 -16.36
CA GLU A 120 -6.05 -15.10 -17.12
C GLU A 120 -7.29 -14.95 -16.23
N SER A 121 -7.23 -15.36 -14.96
CA SER A 121 -8.35 -15.26 -14.05
C SER A 121 -8.76 -13.80 -13.80
N ARG A 122 -10.07 -13.54 -13.91
CA ARG A 122 -10.74 -12.27 -13.56
C ARG A 122 -11.64 -12.42 -12.34
N ASN A 123 -11.59 -13.60 -11.67
CA ASN A 123 -12.45 -13.93 -10.54
C ASN A 123 -11.96 -13.27 -9.25
N PHE A 124 -11.92 -11.94 -9.26
CA PHE A 124 -11.59 -11.13 -8.08
C PHE A 124 -12.84 -10.91 -7.23
N ASP A 125 -12.77 -11.27 -5.94
CA ASP A 125 -13.88 -11.03 -5.02
C ASP A 125 -13.96 -9.53 -4.67
N SER A 126 -14.64 -8.80 -5.54
CA SER A 126 -14.84 -7.35 -5.40
C SER A 126 -15.81 -6.97 -4.27
N GLU A 127 -16.56 -7.90 -3.70
CA GLU A 127 -17.38 -7.64 -2.51
C GLU A 127 -16.55 -7.66 -1.26
N LYS A 128 -15.71 -8.66 -1.11
CA LYS A 128 -14.81 -8.84 0.03
C LYS A 128 -13.67 -7.85 0.04
N TYR A 129 -13.01 -7.63 -1.09
CA TYR A 129 -11.82 -6.81 -1.22
C TYR A 129 -12.12 -5.52 -1.97
N LYS A 130 -11.87 -4.38 -1.33
CA LYS A 130 -11.95 -3.06 -1.97
C LYS A 130 -10.56 -2.44 -1.95
N LEU A 131 -9.94 -2.34 -3.13
CA LEU A 131 -8.61 -1.76 -3.29
C LEU A 131 -8.72 -0.29 -3.72
N TYR A 132 -8.18 0.59 -2.91
CA TYR A 132 -8.10 2.02 -3.19
C TYR A 132 -6.66 2.42 -3.49
N ILE A 133 -6.50 3.41 -4.39
CA ILE A 133 -5.20 3.97 -4.76
C ILE A 133 -5.22 5.49 -4.61
N TYR A 134 -4.10 6.06 -4.22
CA TYR A 134 -3.87 7.50 -4.16
C TYR A 134 -2.44 7.84 -4.58
N MET A 135 -2.19 9.08 -4.97
CA MET A 135 -0.83 9.57 -5.16
C MET A 135 -0.25 9.91 -3.79
N ALA A 136 0.93 9.37 -3.48
CA ALA A 136 1.59 9.51 -2.20
C ALA A 136 2.69 10.56 -2.23
N SER A 137 2.75 11.41 -1.20
CA SER A 137 3.80 12.41 -1.05
C SER A 137 5.17 11.80 -0.76
N ARG A 138 6.21 12.59 -0.98
CA ARG A 138 7.58 12.21 -0.60
C ARG A 138 7.75 12.23 0.92
N GLY A 139 8.74 11.48 1.39
CA GLY A 139 9.23 11.52 2.76
C GLY A 139 8.83 10.29 3.56
N MET A 140 7.57 10.01 3.69
CA MET A 140 7.07 8.95 4.54
C MET A 140 6.81 7.65 3.76
N ARG A 141 6.96 6.51 4.43
CA ARG A 141 6.56 5.19 3.90
C ARG A 141 5.73 4.50 4.94
N ARG A 142 4.66 3.85 4.51
CA ARG A 142 3.83 3.03 5.37
C ARG A 142 3.66 1.65 4.76
N ILE A 143 4.00 0.64 5.53
CA ILE A 143 3.73 -0.75 5.20
C ILE A 143 3.05 -1.33 6.43
N SER A 144 1.75 -1.47 6.36
CA SER A 144 0.93 -1.99 7.45
C SER A 144 0.21 -3.25 7.00
N GLY A 145 0.45 -4.36 7.68
CA GLY A 145 -0.38 -5.56 7.56
C GLY A 145 -1.82 -5.28 7.97
N ILE A 146 -2.69 -6.28 7.85
CA ILE A 146 -4.09 -6.17 8.23
C ILE A 146 -4.20 -5.71 9.68
N SER A 147 -4.93 -4.62 9.87
CA SER A 147 -5.29 -4.07 11.17
C SER A 147 -6.80 -3.85 11.20
N ALA A 148 -7.40 -4.06 12.37
CA ALA A 148 -8.82 -3.79 12.62
C ALA A 148 -8.95 -2.58 13.55
N MET A 149 -9.85 -1.67 13.22
CA MET A 149 -10.21 -0.56 14.09
C MET A 149 -11.72 -0.50 14.25
N PHE A 150 -12.17 -0.11 15.43
CA PHE A 150 -13.57 0.20 15.67
C PHE A 150 -13.80 1.70 15.47
N ILE A 151 -14.76 2.04 14.62
CA ILE A 151 -15.17 3.42 14.38
C ILE A 151 -16.62 3.57 14.84
N GLU A 152 -16.87 4.48 15.77
CA GLU A 152 -18.19 4.73 16.29
C GLU A 152 -19.16 5.13 15.17
N GLY A 153 -20.33 4.49 15.13
CA GLY A 153 -21.34 4.71 14.10
C GLY A 153 -21.10 3.96 12.78
N ILE A 154 -19.91 3.34 12.58
CA ILE A 154 -19.55 2.60 11.37
C ILE A 154 -19.38 1.11 11.68
N GLY A 155 -18.71 0.77 12.78
CA GLY A 155 -18.37 -0.60 13.16
C GLY A 155 -16.89 -0.93 12.98
N ILE A 156 -16.60 -2.21 12.79
CA ILE A 156 -15.23 -2.69 12.60
C ILE A 156 -14.81 -2.49 11.14
N VAL A 157 -13.69 -1.83 10.95
CA VAL A 157 -13.05 -1.64 9.66
C VAL A 157 -11.71 -2.36 9.65
N MET A 158 -11.54 -3.28 8.69
CA MET A 158 -10.28 -3.99 8.48
C MET A 158 -9.57 -3.42 7.26
N THR A 159 -8.34 -2.95 7.46
CA THR A 159 -7.51 -2.37 6.39
C THR A 159 -6.08 -2.87 6.45
N SER A 160 -5.45 -2.88 5.29
CA SER A 160 -4.00 -3.00 5.11
C SER A 160 -3.54 -1.86 4.20
N GLU A 161 -2.37 -1.29 4.41
CA GLU A 161 -1.92 -0.13 3.63
C GLU A 161 -0.47 -0.28 3.20
N ILE A 162 -0.21 0.07 1.93
CA ILE A 162 1.12 0.19 1.36
C ILE A 162 1.23 1.60 0.79
N GLY A 163 1.94 2.46 1.48
CA GLY A 163 2.21 3.83 1.05
C GLY A 163 3.70 4.05 0.86
N SER A 164 4.12 4.37 -0.36
CA SER A 164 5.49 4.77 -0.70
C SER A 164 5.44 5.66 -1.93
N TYR A 165 6.05 6.85 -1.85
CA TYR A 165 6.13 7.74 -3.00
C TYR A 165 6.48 6.98 -4.29
N PRO A 166 5.77 7.18 -5.38
CA PRO A 166 4.65 8.09 -5.59
C PRO A 166 3.26 7.45 -5.43
N VAL A 167 3.17 6.16 -5.03
CA VAL A 167 1.93 5.39 -4.98
C VAL A 167 1.58 5.02 -3.55
N GLY A 168 0.35 5.30 -3.16
CA GLY A 168 -0.26 4.77 -1.95
C GLY A 168 -1.46 3.90 -2.30
N THR A 169 -1.65 2.82 -1.57
CA THR A 169 -2.80 1.92 -1.73
C THR A 169 -3.36 1.52 -0.38
N ILE A 170 -4.68 1.36 -0.31
CA ILE A 170 -5.40 0.90 0.88
C ILE A 170 -6.27 -0.28 0.45
N LEU A 171 -6.04 -1.43 1.05
CA LEU A 171 -6.90 -2.60 0.92
C LEU A 171 -7.87 -2.64 2.09
N CYS A 172 -9.17 -2.61 1.81
CA CYS A 172 -10.22 -2.87 2.79
C CYS A 172 -10.76 -4.28 2.61
N ILE A 173 -11.01 -4.97 3.72
CA ILE A 173 -11.58 -6.34 3.73
C ILE A 173 -12.92 -6.28 4.43
N ASP A 174 -13.98 -6.82 3.80
CA ASP A 174 -15.35 -6.83 4.32
C ASP A 174 -15.78 -5.45 4.85
N LYS A 175 -15.46 -4.40 4.09
CA LYS A 175 -15.63 -3.02 4.53
C LYS A 175 -17.10 -2.64 4.71
N PRO A 176 -17.49 -2.02 5.85
CA PRO A 176 -18.81 -1.42 6.01
C PRO A 176 -19.11 -0.40 4.89
N GLU A 177 -20.35 -0.34 4.40
CA GLU A 177 -20.75 0.61 3.35
C GLU A 177 -20.48 2.06 3.74
N ALA A 178 -20.72 2.40 5.00
CA ALA A 178 -20.53 3.76 5.51
C ALA A 178 -19.07 4.20 5.59
N TYR A 179 -18.10 3.28 5.41
CA TYR A 179 -16.67 3.61 5.42
C TYR A 179 -16.16 3.81 4.01
N THR A 180 -15.53 4.95 3.74
CA THR A 180 -14.82 5.20 2.48
C THR A 180 -13.43 5.73 2.79
N PRO A 181 -12.36 4.96 2.53
CA PRO A 181 -11.01 5.46 2.67
C PRO A 181 -10.70 6.49 1.60
N PRO A 182 -9.70 7.37 1.84
CA PRO A 182 -9.24 8.27 0.80
C PRO A 182 -8.61 7.47 -0.35
N GLY A 183 -8.93 7.83 -1.58
CA GLY A 183 -8.39 7.19 -2.78
C GLY A 183 -9.44 6.85 -3.82
N LEU A 184 -8.98 6.40 -4.97
CA LEU A 184 -9.81 5.92 -6.07
C LEU A 184 -9.92 4.40 -6.01
N LEU A 185 -11.13 3.86 -6.11
CA LEU A 185 -11.38 2.42 -6.13
C LEU A 185 -10.90 1.80 -7.45
N LEU A 186 -10.05 0.76 -7.36
CA LEU A 186 -9.47 0.08 -8.53
C LEU A 186 -10.15 -1.24 -8.90
N ASN A 187 -11.21 -1.65 -8.23
CA ASN A 187 -11.79 -2.98 -8.42
C ASN A 187 -12.23 -3.27 -9.85
N SER A 188 -12.65 -2.25 -10.61
CA SER A 188 -13.02 -2.38 -12.03
C SER A 188 -11.87 -2.88 -12.93
N PHE A 189 -10.62 -2.79 -12.46
CA PHE A 189 -9.48 -3.34 -13.18
C PHE A 189 -9.52 -4.88 -13.30
N ALA A 190 -10.29 -5.57 -12.46
CA ALA A 190 -10.53 -7.00 -12.57
C ALA A 190 -11.42 -7.40 -13.77
N GLU A 191 -12.16 -6.46 -14.35
CA GLU A 191 -13.06 -6.71 -15.50
C GLU A 191 -12.27 -6.90 -16.80
N TYR A 192 -11.04 -6.40 -16.87
CA TYR A 192 -10.16 -6.52 -18.03
C TYR A 192 -9.52 -7.90 -18.12
N GLY A 193 -9.21 -8.34 -19.34
CA GLY A 193 -8.39 -9.52 -19.58
C GLY A 193 -6.90 -9.25 -19.36
N TYR A 194 -6.12 -10.31 -19.20
CA TYR A 194 -4.66 -10.21 -18.99
C TYR A 194 -3.95 -9.46 -20.11
N ASP A 195 -4.36 -9.70 -21.38
CA ASP A 195 -3.77 -9.06 -22.56
C ASP A 195 -4.58 -7.88 -23.10
N ASP A 196 -5.58 -7.41 -22.34
CA ASP A 196 -6.36 -6.23 -22.71
C ASP A 196 -5.55 -4.96 -22.47
N LYS A 197 -4.93 -4.47 -23.53
CA LYS A 197 -4.20 -3.21 -23.54
C LYS A 197 -5.14 -2.07 -23.86
N CYS A 198 -5.27 -1.11 -22.98
CA CYS A 198 -6.22 0.00 -23.16
C CYS A 198 -5.72 1.31 -22.56
N ASN A 199 -6.48 2.37 -22.82
CA ASN A 199 -6.35 3.64 -22.12
C ASN A 199 -7.43 3.69 -21.04
N VAL A 200 -7.04 4.11 -19.84
CA VAL A 200 -7.94 4.19 -18.67
C VAL A 200 -7.98 5.63 -18.17
N ASP A 201 -9.18 6.13 -17.97
CA ASP A 201 -9.40 7.43 -17.35
C ASP A 201 -9.32 7.32 -15.83
N ILE A 202 -8.37 8.00 -15.25
CA ILE A 202 -8.23 8.16 -13.82
C ILE A 202 -8.79 9.52 -13.45
N CYS A 203 -9.93 9.53 -12.75
CA CYS A 203 -10.64 10.75 -12.40
C CYS A 203 -10.60 11.01 -10.90
N GLY A 204 -10.13 12.22 -10.53
CA GLY A 204 -10.21 12.67 -9.14
C GLY A 204 -9.31 11.91 -8.16
N ILE A 205 -8.16 11.37 -8.63
CA ILE A 205 -7.22 10.71 -7.71
C ILE A 205 -6.58 11.73 -6.78
N PRO A 206 -6.62 11.53 -5.45
CA PRO A 206 -6.06 12.48 -4.50
C PRO A 206 -4.54 12.34 -4.37
N TYR A 207 -3.87 13.48 -4.11
CA TYR A 207 -2.47 13.53 -3.69
C TYR A 207 -2.40 13.74 -2.17
N LEU A 208 -1.95 12.72 -1.46
CA LEU A 208 -2.05 12.66 -0.01
C LEU A 208 -0.67 12.51 0.64
N GLU A 209 -0.56 13.08 1.82
CA GLU A 209 0.53 12.76 2.73
C GLU A 209 0.30 11.38 3.36
N ILE A 210 1.38 10.61 3.48
CA ILE A 210 1.34 9.35 4.20
C ILE A 210 1.44 9.66 5.69
N ASN A 211 0.28 9.69 6.35
CA ASN A 211 0.21 9.86 7.81
C ASN A 211 0.31 8.50 8.49
N THR A 212 1.28 8.34 9.38
CA THR A 212 1.44 7.11 10.12
C THR A 212 1.15 7.33 11.59
N LEU A 213 0.07 6.72 12.06
CA LEU A 213 -0.25 6.61 13.48
C LEU A 213 0.15 5.24 14.07
N PHE A 214 0.79 4.37 13.28
CA PHE A 214 1.04 2.98 13.64
C PHE A 214 2.53 2.62 13.68
N PRO A 215 2.92 1.70 14.58
CA PRO A 215 4.31 1.43 14.98
C PRO A 215 5.13 0.61 13.98
N VAL A 216 4.56 0.18 12.85
CA VAL A 216 5.30 -0.55 11.81
C VAL A 216 5.72 0.43 10.71
N ASP A 217 6.27 1.55 11.14
CA ASP A 217 6.76 2.56 10.22
C ASP A 217 8.27 2.37 10.01
N PHE A 218 8.64 1.90 8.84
CA PHE A 218 10.04 1.67 8.47
C PHE A 218 10.79 2.93 8.01
N ARG A 219 10.35 4.11 8.44
CA ARG A 219 10.98 5.37 8.06
C ARG A 219 12.37 5.53 8.65
N SER A 220 13.25 6.21 7.90
CA SER A 220 14.50 6.72 8.45
C SER A 220 14.24 7.94 9.34
N LYS A 221 15.19 8.21 10.26
CA LYS A 221 15.16 9.44 11.09
C LYS A 221 15.01 10.70 10.24
N ASP A 222 15.64 10.74 9.07
CA ASP A 222 15.64 11.88 8.16
C ASP A 222 14.26 12.11 7.54
N ALA A 223 13.47 11.06 7.32
CA ALA A 223 12.09 11.17 6.85
C ALA A 223 11.15 11.81 7.89
N PHE A 224 11.46 11.71 9.18
CA PHE A 224 10.70 12.38 10.25
C PHE A 224 11.10 13.84 10.46
N ILE A 225 12.34 14.18 10.15
CA ILE A 225 12.90 15.53 10.37
C ILE A 225 12.54 16.46 9.20
N SER A 226 12.28 15.91 8.01
CA SER A 226 11.93 16.69 6.82
C SER A 226 10.47 17.14 6.75
N VAL A 227 9.66 16.88 7.76
CA VAL A 227 8.35 17.54 7.90
C VAL A 227 8.61 18.95 8.40
N PRO A 228 8.32 20.01 7.63
CA PRO A 228 8.45 21.36 8.12
C PRO A 228 7.60 21.52 9.37
N ALA A 229 8.21 22.02 10.45
CA ALA A 229 7.52 22.33 11.70
C ALA A 229 6.79 23.68 11.58
N ASP A 230 6.17 23.96 10.45
CA ASP A 230 5.49 25.23 10.25
C ASP A 230 4.15 24.99 9.56
N THR A 231 3.14 24.93 10.41
CA THR A 231 1.90 25.70 10.21
C THR A 231 1.19 25.73 11.56
N GLU A 232 1.57 26.72 12.39
CA GLU A 232 0.62 27.30 13.35
C GLU A 232 -0.38 28.19 12.63
#